data_808df8bef420e87b2fff80bac055513b
#
_entry.id   808df8bef420e87b2fff80bac055513b
#
_cell.length_a   1.000
_cell.length_b   1.000
_cell.length_c   1.000
_cell.angle_alpha   90.00
_cell.angle_beta   90.00
_cell.angle_gamma   90.00
#
_symmetry.space_group_name_H-M   'P 1'
#
loop_
_entity.id
_entity.type
_entity.pdbx_description
1 polymer ?
#
loop_
_entity_poly.entity_id
_entity_poly.type
_entity_poly.pdbx_seq_one_letter_code
_entity_poly.pdbx_strand_id
1 'polypeptide(L)'
;MKRFLLLLLFAGAAGTLWFVTPHGLERDLCRAVRGVDAEVGIAVVREGRVIASVGGDRPMPAMSTFKFPLGLPLSAQLEVTGDDLWPDTWSPLREAHPAGGRFSFGELLRYTVAESDNCACDRLIREIGGIGALQRYVEGLPAEGLDFRMTEREMSGAPDAQRCNRATPEAMALLLDRFRHDSLFASEYRDFLWQTLCTTTTGMNKLRAGLPDGTTIGHKTGSSDRDARGVKIADNDLGYVELPDGSGYAICVY
;
A
#
# COMPACT_ATOMS: atom_id res chain seq x y z
N MET A 1 -8.95 -11.88 21.91
CA MET A 1 -8.25 -11.75 20.61
C MET A 1 -8.99 -12.62 19.60
N LYS A 2 -9.94 -12.05 18.87
CA LYS A 2 -10.64 -12.76 17.79
C LYS A 2 -9.74 -12.68 16.54
N ARG A 3 -9.37 -13.85 16.02
CA ARG A 3 -8.60 -13.98 14.78
C ARG A 3 -9.44 -13.43 13.64
N PHE A 4 -8.93 -12.44 12.92
CA PHE A 4 -9.43 -12.07 11.61
C PHE A 4 -9.20 -13.25 10.67
N LEU A 5 -10.21 -14.07 10.48
CA LEU A 5 -10.22 -15.12 9.48
C LEU A 5 -10.81 -14.49 8.22
N LEU A 6 -9.97 -13.90 7.40
CA LEU A 6 -10.34 -13.59 6.01
C LEU A 6 -10.34 -14.95 5.28
N LEU A 7 -11.49 -15.63 5.28
CA LEU A 7 -11.71 -16.84 4.49
C LEU A 7 -11.81 -16.43 3.01
N LEU A 8 -10.66 -16.25 2.37
CA LEU A 8 -10.54 -16.41 0.93
C LEU A 8 -10.66 -17.92 0.67
N LEU A 9 -11.82 -18.33 0.19
CA LEU A 9 -12.12 -19.72 -0.16
C LEU A 9 -11.17 -20.19 -1.27
N PHE A 10 -10.14 -20.93 -0.86
CA PHE A 10 -9.37 -21.76 -1.78
C PHE A 10 -10.00 -23.13 -1.86
N ALA A 11 -10.43 -23.53 -3.06
CA ALA A 11 -10.77 -24.89 -3.37
C ALA A 11 -9.50 -25.73 -3.37
N GLY A 12 -9.35 -26.59 -2.37
CA GLY A 12 -8.43 -27.72 -2.41
C GLY A 12 -8.79 -28.68 -3.54
N ALA A 13 -7.78 -29.29 -4.13
CA ALA A 13 -7.77 -30.25 -5.20
C ALA A 13 -9.02 -31.15 -5.32
N ALA A 14 -9.90 -30.81 -6.25
CA ALA A 14 -10.75 -31.68 -7.07
C ALA A 14 -11.71 -30.77 -7.88
N GLY A 15 -11.37 -30.46 -9.09
CA GLY A 15 -12.17 -30.26 -10.30
C GLY A 15 -13.55 -29.57 -10.23
N THR A 16 -13.81 -28.63 -9.34
CA THR A 16 -14.99 -27.77 -9.41
C THR A 16 -14.54 -26.33 -9.36
N LEU A 17 -14.53 -25.68 -10.52
CA LEU A 17 -14.47 -24.21 -10.64
C LEU A 17 -15.70 -23.64 -9.91
N TRP A 18 -15.51 -23.21 -8.67
CA TRP A 18 -16.49 -22.36 -8.02
C TRP A 18 -16.41 -20.98 -8.68
N PHE A 19 -17.33 -20.71 -9.57
CA PHE A 19 -17.61 -19.35 -10.00
C PHE A 19 -18.18 -18.62 -8.78
N VAL A 20 -17.31 -17.97 -8.00
CA VAL A 20 -17.76 -17.01 -7.00
C VAL A 20 -18.37 -15.85 -7.80
N THR A 21 -19.69 -15.77 -7.79
CA THR A 21 -20.34 -14.61 -8.41
C THR A 21 -19.92 -13.36 -7.64
N PRO A 22 -19.74 -12.19 -8.28
CA PRO A 22 -19.39 -10.95 -7.59
C PRO A 22 -20.24 -10.68 -6.35
N HIS A 23 -21.54 -10.94 -6.42
CA HIS A 23 -22.49 -10.84 -5.29
C HIS A 23 -22.20 -11.83 -4.14
N GLY A 24 -21.53 -12.95 -4.40
CA GLY A 24 -21.11 -13.90 -3.37
C GLY A 24 -19.93 -13.33 -2.57
N LEU A 25 -18.90 -12.85 -3.25
CA LEU A 25 -17.72 -12.28 -2.63
C LEU A 25 -18.05 -11.03 -1.79
N GLU A 26 -18.86 -10.11 -2.31
CA GLU A 26 -19.27 -8.92 -1.58
C GLU A 26 -20.04 -9.24 -0.29
N ARG A 27 -20.95 -10.25 -0.33
CA ARG A 27 -21.64 -10.72 0.88
C ARG A 27 -20.66 -11.31 1.90
N ASP A 28 -19.63 -12.02 1.45
CA ASP A 28 -18.62 -12.60 2.34
C ASP A 28 -17.75 -11.50 2.96
N LEU A 29 -17.37 -10.48 2.20
CA LEU A 29 -16.69 -9.29 2.72
C LEU A 29 -17.56 -8.55 3.74
N CYS A 30 -18.84 -8.29 3.45
CA CYS A 30 -19.78 -7.68 4.41
C CYS A 30 -19.92 -8.51 5.68
N ARG A 31 -19.88 -9.84 5.57
CA ARG A 31 -19.94 -10.73 6.73
C ARG A 31 -18.64 -10.66 7.55
N ALA A 32 -17.49 -10.60 6.89
CA ALA A 32 -16.18 -10.52 7.53
C ALA A 32 -16.00 -9.27 8.38
N VAL A 33 -16.54 -8.12 7.93
CA VAL A 33 -16.45 -6.84 8.66
C VAL A 33 -17.56 -6.63 9.69
N ARG A 34 -18.54 -7.53 9.76
CA ARG A 34 -19.66 -7.38 10.70
C ARG A 34 -19.20 -7.43 12.15
N GLY A 35 -19.49 -6.40 12.90
CA GLY A 35 -19.14 -6.27 14.32
C GLY A 35 -17.67 -5.89 14.57
N VAL A 36 -16.96 -5.45 13.55
CA VAL A 36 -15.69 -4.75 13.70
C VAL A 36 -15.99 -3.34 14.21
N ASP A 37 -15.35 -2.95 15.31
CA ASP A 37 -15.46 -1.60 15.88
C ASP A 37 -14.48 -0.66 15.17
N ALA A 38 -14.71 -0.43 13.88
CA ALA A 38 -13.95 0.49 13.05
C ALA A 38 -14.74 0.85 11.79
N GLU A 39 -14.39 1.97 11.17
CA GLU A 39 -14.76 2.24 9.79
C GLU A 39 -13.89 1.37 8.87
N VAL A 40 -14.50 0.60 7.98
CA VAL A 40 -13.80 -0.32 7.08
C VAL A 40 -14.15 -0.01 5.64
N GLY A 41 -13.13 0.08 4.79
CA GLY A 41 -13.24 0.14 3.35
C GLY A 41 -12.46 -1.00 2.71
N ILE A 42 -13.11 -1.79 1.86
CA ILE A 42 -12.48 -2.89 1.12
C ILE A 42 -12.82 -2.78 -0.35
N ALA A 43 -11.83 -2.96 -1.22
CA ALA A 43 -12.04 -3.14 -2.64
C ALA A 43 -11.19 -4.31 -3.16
N VAL A 44 -11.79 -5.12 -4.02
CA VAL A 44 -11.12 -6.19 -4.76
C VAL A 44 -11.24 -5.90 -6.24
N VAL A 45 -10.11 -5.84 -6.92
CA VAL A 45 -10.01 -5.54 -8.35
C VAL A 45 -9.34 -6.70 -9.07
N ARG A 46 -9.88 -7.05 -10.22
CA ARG A 46 -9.30 -8.03 -11.13
C ARG A 46 -9.49 -7.56 -12.57
N GLU A 47 -8.43 -7.61 -13.36
CA GLU A 47 -8.45 -7.24 -14.78
C GLU A 47 -9.05 -5.84 -15.04
N GLY A 48 -8.65 -4.85 -14.22
CA GLY A 48 -9.09 -3.46 -14.31
C GLY A 48 -10.54 -3.20 -13.86
N ARG A 49 -11.18 -4.15 -13.18
CA ARG A 49 -12.58 -4.04 -12.74
C ARG A 49 -12.72 -4.31 -11.24
N VAL A 50 -13.48 -3.47 -10.58
CA VAL A 50 -13.91 -3.75 -9.19
C VAL A 50 -14.88 -4.93 -9.24
N ILE A 51 -14.49 -6.05 -8.63
CA ILE A 51 -15.29 -7.28 -8.57
C ILE A 51 -16.04 -7.44 -7.25
N ALA A 52 -15.60 -6.75 -6.20
CA ALA A 52 -16.32 -6.61 -4.94
C ALA A 52 -15.84 -5.36 -4.19
N SER A 53 -16.77 -4.69 -3.50
CA SER A 53 -16.48 -3.48 -2.73
C SER A 53 -17.39 -3.37 -1.51
N VAL A 54 -16.82 -2.94 -0.39
CA VAL A 54 -17.55 -2.62 0.86
C VAL A 54 -17.01 -1.29 1.37
N GLY A 55 -17.73 -0.20 1.13
CA GLY A 55 -17.28 1.15 1.46
C GLY A 55 -15.97 1.55 0.78
N GLY A 56 -15.64 0.90 -0.34
CA GLY A 56 -14.39 1.10 -1.05
C GLY A 56 -14.31 2.39 -1.86
N ASP A 57 -15.43 3.06 -2.07
CA ASP A 57 -15.56 4.37 -2.72
C ASP A 57 -15.34 5.55 -1.78
N ARG A 58 -15.23 5.29 -0.48
CA ARG A 58 -15.07 6.35 0.53
C ARG A 58 -13.61 6.76 0.67
N PRO A 59 -13.28 8.07 0.64
CA PRO A 59 -11.94 8.55 0.91
C PRO A 59 -11.58 8.32 2.39
N MET A 60 -10.53 7.55 2.63
CA MET A 60 -10.04 7.18 3.96
C MET A 60 -8.56 7.60 4.13
N PRO A 61 -8.05 7.75 5.38
CA PRO A 61 -6.64 8.06 5.59
C PRO A 61 -5.74 6.98 4.96
N ALA A 62 -4.93 7.36 3.97
CA ALA A 62 -4.10 6.43 3.20
C ALA A 62 -2.93 5.89 4.02
N MET A 63 -2.44 6.66 5.00
CA MET A 63 -1.19 6.35 5.71
C MET A 63 -0.08 6.01 4.71
N SER A 64 0.88 5.20 5.09
CA SER A 64 2.01 4.86 4.22
C SER A 64 1.67 4.07 2.94
N THR A 65 0.40 3.76 2.64
CA THR A 65 0.05 3.18 1.33
C THR A 65 0.25 4.19 0.19
N PHE A 66 0.22 5.50 0.46
CA PHE A 66 0.51 6.54 -0.53
C PHE A 66 1.93 6.50 -1.09
N LYS A 67 2.85 5.78 -0.46
CA LYS A 67 4.24 5.59 -0.90
C LYS A 67 4.37 4.70 -2.16
N PHE A 68 3.33 3.96 -2.49
CA PHE A 68 3.35 3.01 -3.61
C PHE A 68 3.63 3.64 -4.98
N PRO A 69 3.02 4.77 -5.40
CA PRO A 69 3.13 5.26 -6.78
C PRO A 69 4.35 6.15 -7.06
N LEU A 70 5.43 6.10 -6.28
CA LEU A 70 6.62 6.92 -6.54
C LEU A 70 7.45 6.39 -7.72
N GLY A 71 7.61 7.18 -8.79
CA GLY A 71 8.33 6.77 -10.01
C GLY A 71 9.41 7.76 -10.50
N LEU A 72 10.66 7.27 -10.62
CA LEU A 72 11.81 7.95 -11.24
C LEU A 72 12.83 6.91 -11.77
N PRO A 73 13.85 7.30 -12.57
CA PRO A 73 14.90 6.38 -12.99
C PRO A 73 15.62 5.73 -11.79
N LEU A 74 15.59 4.41 -11.71
CA LEU A 74 16.10 3.62 -10.57
C LEU A 74 17.59 3.84 -10.29
N SER A 75 18.37 4.18 -11.31
CA SER A 75 19.82 4.38 -11.22
C SER A 75 20.25 5.79 -10.79
N ALA A 76 19.32 6.75 -10.71
CA ALA A 76 19.64 8.11 -10.27
C ALA A 76 20.26 8.07 -8.85
N GLN A 77 21.39 8.78 -8.69
CA GLN A 77 22.12 8.84 -7.42
C GLN A 77 21.67 10.06 -6.62
N LEU A 78 21.25 9.84 -5.40
CA LEU A 78 20.76 10.85 -4.49
C LEU A 78 21.63 10.93 -3.24
N GLU A 79 21.91 12.13 -2.79
CA GLU A 79 22.56 12.36 -1.50
C GLU A 79 21.50 12.47 -0.41
N VAL A 80 21.67 11.69 0.64
CA VAL A 80 20.88 11.75 1.88
C VAL A 80 21.76 12.40 2.94
N THR A 81 21.32 13.50 3.48
CA THR A 81 22.03 14.28 4.51
C THR A 81 21.41 14.07 5.89
N GLY A 82 22.05 14.57 6.94
CA GLY A 82 21.48 14.56 8.28
C GLY A 82 20.11 15.25 8.39
N ASP A 83 19.86 16.29 7.57
CA ASP A 83 18.57 16.99 7.53
C ASP A 83 17.45 16.12 6.97
N ASP A 84 17.78 15.12 6.14
CA ASP A 84 16.82 14.14 5.61
C ASP A 84 16.47 13.08 6.65
N LEU A 85 17.37 12.81 7.59
CA LEU A 85 17.25 11.78 8.62
C LEU A 85 16.67 12.35 9.92
N TRP A 86 15.50 12.98 9.82
CA TRP A 86 14.86 13.63 10.97
C TRP A 86 14.48 12.64 12.08
N PRO A 87 14.64 13.03 13.36
CA PRO A 87 14.36 12.17 14.52
C PRO A 87 12.86 11.92 14.71
N ASP A 88 12.54 11.03 15.65
CA ASP A 88 11.19 10.74 16.13
C ASP A 88 10.24 10.22 15.04
N THR A 89 10.80 9.49 14.06
CA THR A 89 10.03 8.82 13.01
C THR A 89 10.55 7.41 12.76
N TRP A 90 9.70 6.58 12.18
CA TRP A 90 10.10 5.27 11.68
C TRP A 90 11.02 5.42 10.46
N SER A 91 12.29 5.06 10.62
CA SER A 91 13.29 5.11 9.54
C SER A 91 14.41 4.09 9.73
N PRO A 92 14.25 2.88 9.20
CA PRO A 92 15.36 1.91 9.09
C PRO A 92 16.58 2.46 8.35
N LEU A 93 16.40 3.34 7.35
CA LEU A 93 17.50 4.03 6.67
C LEU A 93 18.35 4.84 7.65
N ARG A 94 17.72 5.62 8.53
CA ARG A 94 18.45 6.40 9.55
C ARG A 94 19.18 5.50 10.53
N GLU A 95 18.57 4.39 10.93
CA GLU A 95 19.19 3.42 11.85
C GLU A 95 20.44 2.78 11.22
N ALA A 96 20.35 2.40 9.95
CA ALA A 96 21.46 1.78 9.22
C ALA A 96 22.55 2.78 8.80
N HIS A 97 22.15 4.04 8.51
CA HIS A 97 23.04 5.08 7.95
C HIS A 97 22.84 6.42 8.65
N PRO A 98 23.19 6.53 9.95
CA PRO A 98 22.91 7.75 10.74
C PRO A 98 23.66 9.00 10.26
N ALA A 99 24.73 8.85 9.49
CA ALA A 99 25.47 9.94 8.86
C ALA A 99 24.93 10.32 7.46
N GLY A 100 23.92 9.61 6.97
CA GLY A 100 23.48 9.74 5.57
C GLY A 100 24.44 9.02 4.61
N GLY A 101 24.47 9.48 3.35
CA GLY A 101 25.30 8.91 2.30
C GLY A 101 24.71 9.09 0.91
N ARG A 102 25.31 8.41 -0.06
CA ARG A 102 24.80 8.37 -1.44
C ARG A 102 24.08 7.05 -1.69
N PHE A 103 22.88 7.16 -2.21
CA PHE A 103 21.99 6.03 -2.50
C PHE A 103 21.43 6.16 -3.91
N SER A 104 21.25 5.07 -4.59
CA SER A 104 20.42 5.06 -5.80
C SER A 104 18.95 5.32 -5.45
N PHE A 105 18.19 5.85 -6.41
CA PHE A 105 16.74 5.98 -6.26
C PHE A 105 16.10 4.63 -5.92
N GLY A 106 16.55 3.53 -6.54
CA GLY A 106 16.05 2.19 -6.26
C GLY A 106 16.29 1.74 -4.81
N GLU A 107 17.46 2.03 -4.22
CA GLU A 107 17.72 1.73 -2.81
C GLU A 107 16.77 2.49 -1.88
N LEU A 108 16.59 3.80 -2.10
CA LEU A 108 15.65 4.59 -1.32
C LEU A 108 14.19 4.13 -1.54
N LEU A 109 13.82 3.72 -2.76
CA LEU A 109 12.50 3.17 -3.05
C LEU A 109 12.26 1.85 -2.29
N ARG A 110 13.29 1.01 -2.16
CA ARG A 110 13.20 -0.22 -1.36
C ARG A 110 12.96 0.09 0.11
N TYR A 111 13.71 1.00 0.72
CA TYR A 111 13.44 1.47 2.08
C TYR A 111 12.02 2.03 2.23
N THR A 112 11.59 2.86 1.28
CA THR A 112 10.27 3.50 1.28
C THR A 112 9.12 2.49 1.20
N VAL A 113 9.23 1.50 0.31
CA VAL A 113 8.12 0.59 0.01
C VAL A 113 8.18 -0.66 0.88
N ALA A 114 9.31 -1.38 0.92
CA ALA A 114 9.41 -2.65 1.64
C ALA A 114 9.47 -2.48 3.15
N GLU A 115 10.14 -1.43 3.63
CA GLU A 115 10.35 -1.16 5.05
C GLU A 115 9.50 0.01 5.58
N SER A 116 8.77 0.66 4.68
CA SER A 116 7.90 1.81 4.99
C SER A 116 8.64 3.01 5.59
N ASP A 117 9.91 3.22 5.23
CA ASP A 117 10.78 4.27 5.73
C ASP A 117 10.23 5.67 5.42
N ASN A 118 10.14 6.53 6.43
CA ASN A 118 9.59 7.87 6.29
C ASN A 118 10.63 8.87 5.76
N CYS A 119 11.89 8.76 6.21
CA CYS A 119 12.97 9.64 5.74
C CYS A 119 13.30 9.38 4.27
N ALA A 120 13.38 8.12 3.86
CA ALA A 120 13.57 7.75 2.46
C ALA A 120 12.41 8.24 1.58
N CYS A 121 11.17 8.11 2.05
CA CYS A 121 9.98 8.59 1.35
C CYS A 121 10.06 10.10 1.09
N ASP A 122 10.30 10.88 2.13
CA ASP A 122 10.36 12.34 2.02
C ASP A 122 11.54 12.80 1.15
N ARG A 123 12.68 12.08 1.20
CA ARG A 123 13.81 12.34 0.31
C ARG A 123 13.43 12.12 -1.17
N LEU A 124 12.70 11.05 -1.46
CA LEU A 124 12.20 10.78 -2.81
C LEU A 124 11.15 11.81 -3.26
N ILE A 125 10.20 12.16 -2.38
CA ILE A 125 9.20 13.21 -2.67
C ILE A 125 9.87 14.54 -2.99
N ARG A 126 10.90 14.92 -2.24
CA ARG A 126 11.68 16.13 -2.53
C ARG A 126 12.34 16.06 -3.91
N GLU A 127 12.89 14.92 -4.30
CA GLU A 127 13.54 14.73 -5.60
C GLU A 127 12.59 14.93 -6.77
N ILE A 128 11.35 14.47 -6.67
CA ILE A 128 10.33 14.64 -7.72
C ILE A 128 9.72 16.06 -7.75
N GLY A 129 10.14 16.95 -6.86
CA GLY A 129 9.64 18.34 -6.80
C GLY A 129 8.58 18.59 -5.72
N GLY A 130 8.55 17.75 -4.68
CA GLY A 130 7.69 17.88 -3.51
C GLY A 130 6.32 17.21 -3.63
N ILE A 131 5.54 17.29 -2.56
CA ILE A 131 4.23 16.62 -2.47
C ILE A 131 3.24 17.08 -3.54
N GLY A 132 3.30 18.37 -3.94
CA GLY A 132 2.46 18.89 -5.02
C GLY A 132 2.82 18.30 -6.39
N ALA A 133 4.07 17.89 -6.62
CA ALA A 133 4.45 17.17 -7.84
C ALA A 133 3.93 15.72 -7.80
N LEU A 134 4.00 15.06 -6.67
CA LEU A 134 3.38 13.74 -6.48
C LEU A 134 1.87 13.80 -6.72
N GLN A 135 1.17 14.80 -6.17
CA GLN A 135 -0.28 14.95 -6.37
C GLN A 135 -0.63 15.13 -7.84
N ARG A 136 0.06 16.02 -8.56
CA ARG A 136 -0.16 16.18 -10.01
C ARG A 136 0.11 14.90 -10.81
N TYR A 137 1.11 14.13 -10.38
CA TYR A 137 1.40 12.84 -11.02
C TYR A 137 0.25 11.84 -10.82
N VAL A 138 -0.25 11.67 -9.59
CA VAL A 138 -1.33 10.72 -9.32
C VAL A 138 -2.67 11.17 -9.92
N GLU A 139 -2.92 12.47 -10.07
CA GLU A 139 -4.09 13.00 -10.81
C GLU A 139 -4.07 12.63 -12.29
N GLY A 140 -2.90 12.38 -12.86
CA GLY A 140 -2.74 11.89 -14.23
C GLY A 140 -2.93 10.38 -14.38
N LEU A 141 -3.02 9.64 -13.28
CA LEU A 141 -3.23 8.20 -13.31
C LEU A 141 -4.71 7.87 -13.49
N PRO A 142 -5.03 6.74 -14.13
CA PRO A 142 -6.42 6.34 -14.37
C PRO A 142 -7.07 5.72 -13.11
N ALA A 143 -6.99 6.44 -11.98
CA ALA A 143 -7.58 6.07 -10.70
C ALA A 143 -8.00 7.34 -9.95
N GLU A 144 -9.29 7.63 -9.89
CA GLU A 144 -9.84 8.78 -9.18
C GLU A 144 -9.95 8.49 -7.68
N GLY A 145 -9.77 9.52 -6.83
CA GLY A 145 -9.92 9.40 -5.38
C GLY A 145 -8.59 9.27 -4.62
N LEU A 146 -7.49 9.74 -5.22
CA LEU A 146 -6.18 9.89 -4.58
C LEU A 146 -5.95 11.38 -4.25
N ASP A 147 -5.74 11.69 -2.98
CA ASP A 147 -5.52 13.06 -2.49
C ASP A 147 -4.35 13.06 -1.49
N PHE A 148 -3.15 13.40 -1.97
CA PHE A 148 -1.92 13.40 -1.19
C PHE A 148 -1.39 14.83 -1.04
N ARG A 149 -1.43 15.35 0.18
CA ARG A 149 -1.22 16.77 0.50
C ARG A 149 -0.01 17.02 1.39
N MET A 150 0.49 15.99 2.07
CA MET A 150 1.54 16.13 3.07
C MET A 150 2.61 15.07 2.91
N THR A 151 3.86 15.44 3.18
CA THR A 151 4.99 14.54 3.37
C THR A 151 4.87 13.81 4.70
N GLU A 152 5.68 12.79 4.95
CA GLU A 152 5.70 12.07 6.22
C GLU A 152 6.08 13.00 7.39
N ARG A 153 7.04 13.90 7.16
CA ARG A 153 7.46 14.88 8.17
C ARG A 153 6.34 15.85 8.54
N GLU A 154 5.59 16.33 7.54
CA GLU A 154 4.44 17.21 7.80
C GLU A 154 3.33 16.47 8.54
N MET A 155 3.06 15.21 8.21
CA MET A 155 2.06 14.39 8.90
C MET A 155 2.45 14.08 10.36
N SER A 156 3.74 14.02 10.68
CA SER A 156 4.20 13.80 12.06
C SER A 156 3.98 15.01 12.97
N GLY A 157 3.81 16.19 12.40
CA GLY A 157 3.73 17.45 13.16
C GLY A 157 2.45 17.65 13.97
N ALA A 158 1.35 16.96 13.63
CA ALA A 158 0.09 17.06 14.38
C ALA A 158 -0.79 15.79 14.17
N PRO A 159 -1.54 15.34 15.18
CA PRO A 159 -2.38 14.14 15.06
C PRO A 159 -3.38 14.18 13.90
N ASP A 160 -4.01 15.33 13.65
CA ASP A 160 -4.99 15.48 12.56
C ASP A 160 -4.33 15.53 11.17
N ALA A 161 -3.05 15.87 11.08
CA ALA A 161 -2.30 15.91 9.83
C ALA A 161 -2.21 14.52 9.17
N GLN A 162 -2.20 13.45 9.96
CA GLN A 162 -2.21 12.07 9.45
C GLN A 162 -3.49 11.72 8.65
N ARG A 163 -4.55 12.52 8.77
CA ARG A 163 -5.81 12.36 8.02
C ARG A 163 -5.83 13.09 6.68
N CYS A 164 -4.80 13.87 6.38
CA CYS A 164 -4.76 14.74 5.19
C CYS A 164 -4.47 13.96 3.90
N ASN A 165 -3.61 12.94 3.96
CA ASN A 165 -3.40 12.05 2.81
C ASN A 165 -4.51 11.02 2.78
N ARG A 166 -5.34 11.09 1.73
CA ARG A 166 -6.54 10.25 1.60
C ARG A 166 -6.53 9.50 0.29
N ALA A 167 -7.10 8.30 0.32
CA ALA A 167 -7.37 7.52 -0.88
C ALA A 167 -8.65 6.70 -0.70
N THR A 168 -9.30 6.36 -1.80
CA THR A 168 -10.35 5.34 -1.77
C THR A 168 -9.72 3.95 -1.92
N PRO A 169 -10.18 2.93 -1.21
CA PRO A 169 -9.74 1.55 -1.43
C PRO A 169 -9.86 1.10 -2.90
N GLU A 170 -10.91 1.51 -3.59
CA GLU A 170 -11.10 1.20 -5.02
C GLU A 170 -10.00 1.82 -5.90
N ALA A 171 -9.67 3.09 -5.68
CA ALA A 171 -8.61 3.75 -6.44
C ALA A 171 -7.25 3.07 -6.24
N MET A 172 -6.91 2.74 -5.00
CA MET A 172 -5.64 2.09 -4.67
C MET A 172 -5.56 0.66 -5.21
N ALA A 173 -6.63 -0.13 -5.09
CA ALA A 173 -6.68 -1.47 -5.66
C ALA A 173 -6.62 -1.44 -7.19
N LEU A 174 -7.36 -0.52 -7.83
CA LEU A 174 -7.32 -0.35 -9.29
C LEU A 174 -5.92 0.05 -9.78
N LEU A 175 -5.26 0.98 -9.08
CA LEU A 175 -3.90 1.41 -9.42
C LEU A 175 -2.91 0.25 -9.31
N LEU A 176 -3.00 -0.57 -8.26
CA LEU A 176 -2.14 -1.74 -8.07
C LEU A 176 -2.40 -2.84 -9.12
N ASP A 177 -3.65 -3.10 -9.46
CA ASP A 177 -4.01 -4.05 -10.52
C ASP A 177 -3.46 -3.60 -11.88
N ARG A 178 -3.64 -2.32 -12.23
CA ARG A 178 -3.10 -1.74 -13.47
C ARG A 178 -1.57 -1.74 -13.48
N PHE A 179 -0.94 -1.45 -12.34
CA PHE A 179 0.51 -1.55 -12.21
C PHE A 179 1.02 -2.96 -12.60
N ARG A 180 0.29 -4.01 -12.27
CA ARG A 180 0.67 -5.39 -12.63
C ARG A 180 0.44 -5.71 -14.11
N HIS A 181 -0.59 -5.18 -14.74
CA HIS A 181 -1.07 -5.60 -16.06
C HIS A 181 -0.79 -4.58 -17.16
N ASP A 182 -0.82 -3.29 -16.85
CA ASP A 182 -0.71 -2.23 -17.86
C ASP A 182 0.74 -1.78 -18.08
N SER A 183 0.97 -1.17 -19.24
CA SER A 183 2.23 -0.51 -19.59
C SER A 183 2.36 0.92 -19.04
N LEU A 184 1.67 1.24 -17.93
CA LEU A 184 1.74 2.56 -17.27
C LEU A 184 3.16 2.92 -16.83
N PHE A 185 3.97 1.89 -16.53
CA PHE A 185 5.35 2.05 -16.10
C PHE A 185 6.28 1.30 -17.03
N ALA A 186 7.52 1.79 -17.19
CA ALA A 186 8.58 1.03 -17.87
C ALA A 186 8.74 -0.35 -17.20
N SER A 187 9.00 -1.39 -18.00
CA SER A 187 9.08 -2.77 -17.51
C SER A 187 10.09 -2.94 -16.37
N GLU A 188 11.29 -2.35 -16.51
CA GLU A 188 12.33 -2.40 -15.48
C GLU A 188 11.86 -1.85 -14.14
N TYR A 189 11.16 -0.71 -14.16
CA TYR A 189 10.59 -0.11 -12.93
C TYR A 189 9.49 -0.98 -12.33
N ARG A 190 8.61 -1.50 -13.17
CA ARG A 190 7.52 -2.39 -12.74
C ARG A 190 8.06 -3.66 -12.07
N ASP A 191 9.06 -4.30 -12.69
CA ASP A 191 9.65 -5.52 -12.17
C ASP A 191 10.40 -5.27 -10.85
N PHE A 192 11.15 -4.16 -10.77
CA PHE A 192 11.80 -3.75 -9.54
C PHE A 192 10.80 -3.47 -8.40
N LEU A 193 9.76 -2.68 -8.68
CA LEU A 193 8.76 -2.34 -7.66
C LEU A 193 7.94 -3.57 -7.25
N TRP A 194 7.63 -4.47 -8.18
CA TRP A 194 6.98 -5.75 -7.85
C TRP A 194 7.83 -6.60 -6.89
N GLN A 195 9.11 -6.79 -7.21
CA GLN A 195 10.02 -7.49 -6.32
C GLN A 195 10.11 -6.81 -4.94
N THR A 196 10.15 -5.48 -4.92
CA THR A 196 10.18 -4.70 -3.68
C THR A 196 8.91 -4.92 -2.85
N LEU A 197 7.73 -4.90 -3.46
CA LEU A 197 6.46 -5.18 -2.78
C LEU A 197 6.40 -6.61 -2.22
N CYS A 198 6.94 -7.59 -2.95
CA CYS A 198 6.99 -8.99 -2.48
C CYS A 198 7.93 -9.19 -1.28
N THR A 199 8.91 -8.30 -1.10
CA THR A 199 9.85 -8.32 0.04
C THR A 199 9.45 -7.42 1.20
N THR A 200 8.22 -6.89 1.21
CA THR A 200 7.70 -6.06 2.30
C THR A 200 7.81 -6.79 3.64
N THR A 201 8.44 -6.12 4.62
CA THR A 201 8.68 -6.66 5.97
C THR A 201 7.64 -6.20 6.98
N THR A 202 6.88 -5.17 6.66
CA THR A 202 5.85 -4.62 7.54
C THR A 202 4.52 -5.35 7.40
N GLY A 203 3.72 -5.42 8.49
CA GLY A 203 2.35 -5.92 8.45
C GLY A 203 2.19 -7.40 8.11
N MET A 204 3.14 -8.23 8.52
CA MET A 204 3.08 -9.68 8.32
C MET A 204 1.84 -10.35 8.94
N ASN A 205 1.16 -9.65 9.84
CA ASN A 205 -0.08 -10.05 10.49
C ASN A 205 -1.36 -9.51 9.80
N LYS A 206 -1.22 -8.85 8.63
CA LYS A 206 -2.32 -8.28 7.85
C LYS A 206 -2.72 -9.21 6.68
N LEU A 207 -2.85 -8.71 5.46
CA LEU A 207 -3.28 -9.52 4.30
C LEU A 207 -2.48 -10.81 4.16
N ARG A 208 -1.16 -10.74 4.31
CA ARG A 208 -0.29 -11.91 4.20
C ARG A 208 -0.65 -13.03 5.17
N ALA A 209 -1.05 -12.71 6.40
CA ALA A 209 -1.41 -13.71 7.40
C ALA A 209 -2.70 -14.48 7.09
N GLY A 210 -3.53 -13.96 6.18
CA GLY A 210 -4.78 -14.59 5.75
C GLY A 210 -4.63 -15.49 4.53
N LEU A 211 -3.45 -15.52 3.90
CA LEU A 211 -3.20 -16.27 2.68
C LEU A 211 -2.58 -17.64 3.00
N PRO A 212 -2.84 -18.67 2.18
CA PRO A 212 -2.18 -19.96 2.29
C PRO A 212 -0.66 -19.82 2.20
N ASP A 213 0.05 -20.76 2.84
CA ASP A 213 1.51 -20.84 2.74
C ASP A 213 1.95 -20.97 1.27
N GLY A 214 3.01 -20.28 0.92
CA GLY A 214 3.56 -20.26 -0.44
C GLY A 214 2.84 -19.35 -1.42
N THR A 215 1.76 -18.66 -1.02
CA THR A 215 1.10 -17.66 -1.88
C THR A 215 1.99 -16.45 -2.07
N THR A 216 2.21 -16.04 -3.31
CA THR A 216 2.91 -14.79 -3.63
C THR A 216 1.97 -13.60 -3.43
N ILE A 217 2.41 -12.67 -2.62
CA ILE A 217 1.77 -11.36 -2.46
C ILE A 217 2.81 -10.26 -2.46
N GLY A 218 2.61 -9.25 -3.31
CA GLY A 218 3.30 -7.98 -3.21
C GLY A 218 2.38 -6.98 -2.51
N HIS A 219 2.81 -6.38 -1.38
CA HIS A 219 1.93 -5.52 -0.61
C HIS A 219 2.62 -4.29 0.00
N LYS A 220 1.82 -3.27 0.31
CA LYS A 220 2.23 -2.06 1.02
C LYS A 220 1.28 -1.76 2.16
N THR A 221 1.82 -1.67 3.37
CA THR A 221 1.04 -1.36 4.56
C THR A 221 1.03 0.12 4.89
N GLY A 222 0.02 0.53 5.66
CA GLY A 222 -0.06 1.85 6.29
C GLY A 222 -0.64 1.72 7.69
N SER A 223 -0.03 2.33 8.68
CA SER A 223 -0.51 2.29 10.06
C SER A 223 -0.20 3.60 10.76
N SER A 224 -1.12 4.06 11.59
CA SER A 224 -0.84 5.09 12.60
C SER A 224 -0.37 4.46 13.90
N ASP A 225 0.20 5.27 14.77
CA ASP A 225 0.34 4.94 16.17
C ASP A 225 -1.04 4.85 16.85
N ARG A 226 -1.04 4.39 18.09
CA ARG A 226 -2.23 4.38 18.94
C ARG A 226 -2.29 5.63 19.80
N ASP A 227 -3.48 6.22 19.91
CA ASP A 227 -3.73 7.28 20.87
C ASP A 227 -3.73 6.74 22.32
N ALA A 228 -3.88 7.63 23.30
CA ALA A 228 -3.91 7.27 24.72
C ALA A 228 -5.06 6.29 25.09
N ARG A 229 -6.07 6.15 24.24
CA ARG A 229 -7.19 5.21 24.40
C ARG A 229 -6.92 3.87 23.67
N GLY A 230 -5.76 3.73 23.03
CA GLY A 230 -5.40 2.55 22.25
C GLY A 230 -6.02 2.50 20.85
N VAL A 231 -6.62 3.60 20.38
CA VAL A 231 -7.26 3.69 19.05
C VAL A 231 -6.25 4.12 18.00
N LYS A 232 -6.25 3.47 16.86
CA LYS A 232 -5.51 3.89 15.66
C LYS A 232 -6.37 4.79 14.78
N ILE A 233 -5.74 5.74 14.09
CA ILE A 233 -6.37 6.52 13.02
C ILE A 233 -6.67 5.63 11.83
N ALA A 234 -5.71 4.77 11.45
CA ALA A 234 -5.86 3.80 10.37
C ALA A 234 -4.89 2.63 10.54
N ASP A 235 -5.26 1.48 9.95
CA ASP A 235 -4.45 0.25 9.95
C ASP A 235 -4.65 -0.51 8.62
N ASN A 236 -4.02 -0.02 7.59
CA ASN A 236 -4.26 -0.32 6.18
C ASN A 236 -3.33 -1.39 5.62
N ASP A 237 -3.79 -2.11 4.59
CA ASP A 237 -2.94 -2.92 3.73
C ASP A 237 -3.49 -2.93 2.29
N LEU A 238 -2.57 -2.85 1.33
CA LEU A 238 -2.82 -2.88 -0.11
C LEU A 238 -1.95 -3.97 -0.71
N GLY A 239 -2.52 -4.97 -1.36
CA GLY A 239 -1.76 -6.10 -1.91
C GLY A 239 -2.28 -6.59 -3.25
N TYR A 240 -1.35 -7.12 -4.08
CA TYR A 240 -1.66 -7.93 -5.24
C TYR A 240 -1.29 -9.38 -4.96
N VAL A 241 -2.26 -10.26 -5.10
CA VAL A 241 -2.11 -11.70 -4.84
C VAL A 241 -2.04 -12.45 -6.17
N GLU A 242 -0.98 -13.23 -6.36
CA GLU A 242 -0.85 -14.14 -7.50
C GLU A 242 -1.49 -15.48 -7.19
N LEU A 243 -2.27 -15.97 -8.13
CA LEU A 243 -2.92 -17.28 -8.05
C LEU A 243 -2.08 -18.35 -8.74
N PRO A 244 -2.26 -19.65 -8.39
CA PRO A 244 -1.48 -20.75 -8.97
C PRO A 244 -1.62 -20.91 -10.49
N ASP A 245 -2.70 -20.39 -11.07
CA ASP A 245 -2.95 -20.42 -12.52
C ASP A 245 -2.28 -19.25 -13.28
N GLY A 246 -1.51 -18.41 -12.58
CA GLY A 246 -0.85 -17.24 -13.13
C GLY A 246 -1.73 -16.00 -13.23
N SER A 247 -3.00 -16.09 -12.90
CA SER A 247 -3.88 -14.93 -12.71
C SER A 247 -3.67 -14.29 -11.34
N GLY A 248 -4.39 -13.21 -11.04
CA GLY A 248 -4.30 -12.59 -9.73
C GLY A 248 -5.39 -11.54 -9.51
N TYR A 249 -5.31 -10.89 -8.37
CA TYR A 249 -6.22 -9.79 -8.00
C TYR A 249 -5.53 -8.80 -7.06
N ALA A 250 -5.90 -7.55 -7.16
CA ALA A 250 -5.55 -6.54 -6.18
C ALA A 250 -6.63 -6.45 -5.09
N ILE A 251 -6.20 -6.25 -3.86
CA ILE A 251 -7.08 -6.02 -2.70
C ILE A 251 -6.55 -4.86 -1.88
N CYS A 252 -7.43 -3.94 -1.52
CA CYS A 252 -7.15 -2.86 -0.59
C CYS A 252 -8.10 -2.95 0.60
N VAL A 253 -7.55 -2.83 1.80
CA VAL A 253 -8.30 -2.83 3.08
C VAL A 253 -7.85 -1.63 3.89
N TYR A 254 -8.78 -0.73 4.18
CA TYR A 254 -8.61 0.48 4.98
C TYR A 254 -9.52 0.48 6.21
#